data_e493e9bc5e15bcaed1d5ba6f33ec2245
#
_entry.id   e493e9bc5e15bcaed1d5ba6f33ec2245
#
_cell.length_a   1.000
_cell.length_b   1.000
_cell.length_c   1.000
_cell.angle_alpha   90.00
_cell.angle_beta   90.00
_cell.angle_gamma   90.00
#
_symmetry.space_group_name_H-M   'P 1'
#
loop_
_entity.id
_entity.type
_entity.pdbx_description
1 polymer ?
#
loop_
_entity_poly.entity_id
_entity_poly.type
_entity_poly.pdbx_seq_one_letter_code
_entity_poly.pdbx_strand_id
1 'polypeptide(L)'
;NTLAGVLRINDANLSDVEFNDVIQPTEFMKILPFVPASRGTQHSWTVITTAPGFAFRELNTGVNNAAGKEKTVTANLKLLDASFHRDAATVLSPRMTMDQYLQREAMKSLNAALVGMEKQLILGTSEQANGFDGLADILDIWGDMGEDLGGNGGTRVYMLSLSPDRIAGVIGGATVGQEGNIDVSDPYLTTIKDDNGTYDAWRVKETGWVGLQIAGAYSGAVAFNIDGTSGKTVDDDLLAGLYTKFPSQHKDSVNCILM
;
A
#
# COMPACT_ATOMS: atom_id res chain seq x y z
N ASN A 1 5.69 -8.95 9.92
CA ASN A 1 5.24 -9.77 8.78
C ASN A 1 5.71 -9.09 7.50
N THR A 2 6.53 -9.78 6.72
CA THR A 2 6.95 -9.34 5.39
C THR A 2 5.93 -9.84 4.36
N LEU A 3 5.88 -9.21 3.18
CA LEU A 3 5.01 -9.60 2.07
C LEU A 3 5.02 -11.11 1.79
N ALA A 4 6.20 -11.74 1.89
CA ALA A 4 6.36 -13.19 1.72
C ALA A 4 5.56 -14.05 2.72
N GLY A 5 5.28 -13.53 3.92
CA GLY A 5 4.46 -14.22 4.93
C GLY A 5 2.95 -14.04 4.73
N VAL A 6 2.56 -13.07 3.90
CA VAL A 6 1.16 -12.73 3.64
C VAL A 6 0.63 -13.49 2.41
N LEU A 7 1.50 -13.84 1.48
CA LEU A 7 1.15 -14.58 0.26
C LEU A 7 1.23 -16.08 0.53
N ARG A 8 0.12 -16.67 0.95
CA ARG A 8 -0.05 -18.13 0.97
C ARG A 8 -0.63 -18.58 -0.37
N ILE A 9 0.23 -19.09 -1.22
CA ILE A 9 -0.17 -19.81 -2.43
C ILE A 9 -0.02 -21.28 -2.08
N ASN A 10 -1.08 -22.08 -2.14
CA ASN A 10 -1.15 -23.54 -1.95
C ASN A 10 0.22 -24.23 -2.09
N ASP A 11 1.03 -24.25 -1.04
CA ASP A 11 2.39 -24.85 -0.96
C ASP A 11 3.40 -24.45 -2.07
N ALA A 12 3.08 -23.52 -2.96
CA ALA A 12 4.01 -23.05 -3.96
C ALA A 12 5.02 -22.05 -3.36
N ASN A 13 6.29 -22.36 -3.50
CA ASN A 13 7.39 -21.52 -3.04
C ASN A 13 7.58 -20.35 -4.03
N LEU A 14 7.44 -19.10 -3.59
CA LEU A 14 7.68 -17.92 -4.41
C LEU A 14 9.11 -17.83 -4.99
N SER A 15 10.05 -18.61 -4.44
CA SER A 15 11.44 -18.64 -4.92
C SER A 15 11.64 -19.33 -6.29
N ASP A 16 10.65 -20.08 -6.77
CA ASP A 16 10.74 -20.82 -8.03
C ASP A 16 10.15 -20.05 -9.23
N VAL A 17 9.87 -18.76 -9.05
CA VAL A 17 9.33 -17.92 -10.13
C VAL A 17 10.45 -17.49 -11.05
N GLU A 18 10.37 -17.87 -12.32
CA GLU A 18 11.16 -17.24 -13.38
C GLU A 18 10.82 -15.75 -13.46
N PHE A 19 11.80 -14.90 -13.10
CA PHE A 19 11.64 -13.46 -13.27
C PHE A 19 11.53 -13.12 -14.76
N ASN A 20 10.41 -12.53 -15.12
CA ASN A 20 10.22 -12.02 -16.47
C ASN A 20 10.63 -10.53 -16.46
N ASP A 21 11.51 -10.11 -17.38
CA ASP A 21 11.99 -8.73 -17.53
C ASP A 21 10.86 -7.69 -17.71
N VAL A 22 9.65 -8.15 -18.00
CA VAL A 22 8.45 -7.30 -18.16
C VAL A 22 7.83 -6.91 -16.82
N ILE A 23 8.08 -7.67 -15.75
CA ILE A 23 7.52 -7.42 -14.43
C ILE A 23 8.60 -6.77 -13.56
N GLN A 24 8.44 -5.49 -13.29
CA GLN A 24 9.35 -4.74 -12.42
C GLN A 24 9.30 -5.28 -10.99
N PRO A 25 10.44 -5.40 -10.29
CA PRO A 25 10.45 -5.82 -8.90
C PRO A 25 9.72 -4.80 -8.02
N THR A 26 8.94 -5.30 -7.08
CA THR A 26 8.19 -4.50 -6.09
C THR A 26 9.10 -4.13 -4.91
N GLU A 27 10.02 -3.18 -5.10
CA GLU A 27 11.01 -2.84 -4.07
C GLU A 27 10.39 -2.17 -2.84
N PHE A 28 9.43 -1.27 -3.05
CA PHE A 28 8.74 -0.59 -1.96
C PHE A 28 7.90 -1.58 -1.12
N MET A 29 7.22 -2.51 -1.78
CA MET A 29 6.44 -3.55 -1.12
C MET A 29 7.27 -4.49 -0.23
N LYS A 30 8.57 -4.66 -0.53
CA LYS A 30 9.46 -5.50 0.29
C LYS A 30 9.78 -4.87 1.65
N ILE A 31 9.84 -3.55 1.71
CA ILE A 31 10.19 -2.80 2.92
C ILE A 31 8.97 -2.28 3.69
N LEU A 32 7.81 -2.19 3.04
CA LEU A 32 6.57 -1.74 3.66
C LEU A 32 6.07 -2.79 4.66
N PRO A 33 5.89 -2.45 5.94
CA PRO A 33 5.26 -3.36 6.88
C PRO A 33 3.76 -3.50 6.56
N PHE A 34 3.20 -4.70 6.83
CA PHE A 34 1.78 -4.94 6.67
C PHE A 34 1.12 -5.22 8.01
N VAL A 35 -0.06 -4.67 8.20
CA VAL A 35 -0.90 -4.85 9.40
C VAL A 35 -2.25 -5.44 9.02
N PRO A 36 -2.85 -6.28 9.88
CA PRO A 36 -4.19 -6.79 9.63
C PRO A 36 -5.23 -5.67 9.82
N ALA A 37 -6.31 -5.73 9.05
CA ALA A 37 -7.43 -4.81 9.19
C ALA A 37 -8.13 -5.00 10.54
N SER A 38 -8.57 -3.92 11.17
CA SER A 38 -9.28 -3.95 12.44
C SER A 38 -10.70 -4.54 12.33
N ARG A 39 -11.32 -4.47 11.14
CA ARG A 39 -12.70 -4.94 10.88
C ARG A 39 -12.84 -5.47 9.45
N GLY A 40 -12.23 -6.60 9.12
CA GLY A 40 -12.41 -7.23 7.81
C GLY A 40 -12.09 -6.32 6.61
N THR A 41 -13.01 -5.48 6.19
CA THR A 41 -12.90 -4.55 5.05
C THR A 41 -12.63 -3.10 5.44
N GLN A 42 -12.44 -2.82 6.73
CA GLN A 42 -12.15 -1.50 7.27
C GLN A 42 -11.00 -1.57 8.26
N HIS A 43 -10.17 -0.55 8.27
CA HIS A 43 -9.12 -0.37 9.27
C HIS A 43 -9.31 0.97 9.96
N SER A 44 -9.32 0.95 11.30
CA SER A 44 -9.51 2.15 12.11
C SER A 44 -8.37 2.29 13.10
N TRP A 45 -7.86 3.52 13.23
CA TRP A 45 -6.86 3.88 14.23
C TRP A 45 -7.19 5.23 14.85
N THR A 46 -6.62 5.49 16.01
CA THR A 46 -6.85 6.73 16.75
C THR A 46 -5.63 7.65 16.62
N VAL A 47 -5.89 8.91 16.28
CA VAL A 47 -4.88 9.96 16.15
C VAL A 47 -5.12 11.00 17.25
N ILE A 48 -4.09 11.33 18.01
CA ILE A 48 -4.14 12.44 18.97
C ILE A 48 -4.04 13.75 18.19
N THR A 49 -5.09 14.56 18.20
CA THR A 49 -5.14 15.86 17.50
C THR A 49 -4.71 17.02 18.37
N THR A 50 -4.80 16.87 19.68
CA THR A 50 -4.35 17.89 20.64
C THR A 50 -3.75 17.19 21.84
N ALA A 51 -2.52 17.52 22.17
CA ALA A 51 -1.90 17.03 23.38
C ALA A 51 -2.61 17.56 24.64
N PRO A 52 -2.72 16.79 25.72
CA PRO A 52 -3.23 17.30 26.98
C PRO A 52 -2.34 18.44 27.51
N GLY A 53 -2.98 19.45 28.04
CA GLY A 53 -2.28 20.58 28.64
C GLY A 53 -1.69 20.19 30.01
N PHE A 54 -0.61 20.87 30.39
CA PHE A 54 -0.08 20.82 31.74
C PHE A 54 0.21 22.24 32.23
N ALA A 55 0.19 22.43 33.58
CA ALA A 55 0.57 23.69 34.18
C ALA A 55 1.20 23.44 35.55
N PHE A 56 2.12 24.30 35.92
CA PHE A 56 2.62 24.36 37.30
C PHE A 56 1.62 25.11 38.16
N ARG A 57 1.40 24.66 39.36
CA ARG A 57 0.51 25.32 40.31
C ARG A 57 1.28 25.78 41.55
N GLU A 58 0.81 26.85 42.15
CA GLU A 58 1.22 27.26 43.50
C GLU A 58 0.50 26.42 44.55
N LEU A 59 1.07 26.40 45.75
CA LEU A 59 0.45 25.71 46.89
C LEU A 59 -0.94 26.30 47.18
N ASN A 60 -1.92 25.43 47.41
CA ASN A 60 -3.32 25.79 47.71
C ASN A 60 -4.09 26.47 46.54
N THR A 61 -3.60 26.40 45.31
CA THR A 61 -4.30 26.87 44.13
C THR A 61 -4.74 25.70 43.22
N GLY A 62 -5.80 25.88 42.44
CA GLY A 62 -6.21 24.91 41.44
C GLY A 62 -5.42 25.05 40.15
N VAL A 63 -5.43 23.99 39.31
CA VAL A 63 -4.88 24.01 37.95
C VAL A 63 -6.00 23.73 36.97
N ASN A 64 -6.10 24.54 35.92
CA ASN A 64 -6.98 24.31 34.80
C ASN A 64 -6.21 23.54 33.73
N ASN A 65 -6.35 22.20 33.70
CA ASN A 65 -5.73 21.34 32.70
C ASN A 65 -6.69 21.13 31.53
N ALA A 66 -6.22 21.41 30.33
CA ALA A 66 -6.94 21.07 29.13
C ALA A 66 -6.81 19.56 28.82
N ALA A 67 -7.93 18.89 28.62
CA ALA A 67 -7.92 17.49 28.18
C ALA A 67 -7.43 17.39 26.72
N GLY A 68 -6.66 16.36 26.44
CA GLY A 68 -6.28 16.02 25.07
C GLY A 68 -7.49 15.68 24.21
N LYS A 69 -7.36 15.85 22.91
CA LYS A 69 -8.38 15.46 21.94
C LYS A 69 -7.84 14.38 21.02
N GLU A 70 -8.68 13.40 20.74
CA GLU A 70 -8.38 12.29 19.86
C GLU A 70 -9.43 12.23 18.74
N LYS A 71 -9.02 11.72 17.59
CA LYS A 71 -9.88 11.46 16.45
C LYS A 71 -9.64 10.05 15.94
N THR A 72 -10.71 9.28 15.78
CA THR A 72 -10.63 8.00 15.08
C THR A 72 -10.67 8.25 13.58
N VAL A 73 -9.68 7.72 12.87
CA VAL A 73 -9.61 7.71 11.42
C VAL A 73 -9.95 6.30 10.95
N THR A 74 -10.74 6.19 9.91
CA THR A 74 -11.14 4.90 9.32
C THR A 74 -10.80 4.91 7.84
N ALA A 75 -10.00 3.93 7.39
CA ALA A 75 -9.76 3.65 5.99
C ALA A 75 -10.61 2.47 5.54
N ASN A 76 -11.27 2.62 4.39
CA ASN A 76 -11.98 1.55 3.73
C ASN A 76 -11.01 0.81 2.81
N LEU A 77 -10.90 -0.50 2.99
CA LEU A 77 -10.10 -1.33 2.12
C LEU A 77 -10.80 -1.52 0.77
N LYS A 78 -10.03 -1.78 -0.25
CA LYS A 78 -10.51 -2.07 -1.59
C LYS A 78 -10.17 -3.49 -1.98
N LEU A 79 -11.05 -4.09 -2.77
CA LEU A 79 -10.85 -5.44 -3.26
C LEU A 79 -9.85 -5.41 -4.42
N LEU A 80 -8.68 -5.99 -4.20
CA LEU A 80 -7.75 -6.35 -5.26
C LEU A 80 -8.27 -7.64 -5.91
N ASP A 81 -8.43 -7.64 -7.22
CA ASP A 81 -8.83 -8.81 -8.00
C ASP A 81 -7.86 -9.01 -9.17
N ALA A 82 -7.07 -10.06 -9.09
CA ALA A 82 -6.13 -10.51 -10.12
C ALA A 82 -6.59 -11.82 -10.78
N SER A 83 -7.86 -12.19 -10.59
CA SER A 83 -8.42 -13.43 -11.11
C SER A 83 -8.29 -13.50 -12.64
N PHE A 84 -7.95 -14.66 -13.15
CA PHE A 84 -7.84 -14.89 -14.58
C PHE A 84 -8.58 -16.15 -15.02
N HIS A 85 -8.78 -16.28 -16.32
CA HIS A 85 -9.28 -17.48 -16.95
C HIS A 85 -8.49 -17.80 -18.22
N ARG A 86 -8.45 -19.08 -18.58
CA ARG A 86 -7.82 -19.59 -19.82
C ARG A 86 -8.74 -20.62 -20.45
N ASP A 87 -8.93 -20.54 -21.76
CA ASP A 87 -9.69 -21.51 -22.53
C ASP A 87 -9.18 -22.94 -22.28
N ALA A 88 -10.10 -23.87 -22.02
CA ALA A 88 -9.76 -25.26 -21.70
C ALA A 88 -8.94 -25.94 -22.82
N ALA A 89 -9.21 -25.60 -24.07
CA ALA A 89 -8.45 -26.13 -25.21
C ALA A 89 -7.01 -25.58 -25.24
N THR A 90 -6.82 -24.32 -24.86
CA THR A 90 -5.49 -23.70 -24.77
C THR A 90 -4.63 -24.33 -23.66
N VAL A 91 -5.22 -24.67 -22.53
CA VAL A 91 -4.53 -25.27 -21.40
C VAL A 91 -4.03 -26.68 -21.72
N LEU A 92 -4.69 -27.41 -22.62
CA LEU A 92 -4.28 -28.75 -23.06
C LEU A 92 -3.17 -28.74 -24.15
N SER A 93 -2.84 -27.58 -24.70
CA SER A 93 -1.89 -27.43 -25.81
C SER A 93 -0.41 -27.35 -25.43
N PRO A 94 0.01 -26.86 -24.24
CA PRO A 94 1.41 -26.63 -23.93
C PRO A 94 2.18 -27.93 -23.64
N ARG A 95 3.53 -27.83 -23.76
CA ARG A 95 4.47 -28.91 -23.45
C ARG A 95 4.62 -29.22 -21.95
N MET A 96 3.72 -28.71 -21.11
CA MET A 96 3.70 -28.87 -19.66
C MET A 96 2.35 -29.41 -19.20
N THR A 97 2.27 -29.91 -17.98
CA THR A 97 1.00 -30.36 -17.42
C THR A 97 0.05 -29.16 -17.22
N MET A 98 -1.25 -29.44 -17.20
CA MET A 98 -2.28 -28.43 -16.95
C MET A 98 -2.00 -27.63 -15.66
N ASP A 99 -1.69 -28.34 -14.58
CA ASP A 99 -1.44 -27.72 -13.27
C ASP A 99 -0.22 -26.78 -13.31
N GLN A 100 0.88 -27.22 -13.92
CA GLN A 100 2.08 -26.37 -14.09
C GLN A 100 1.80 -25.13 -14.93
N TYR A 101 0.97 -25.26 -15.99
CA TYR A 101 0.59 -24.13 -16.81
C TYR A 101 -0.24 -23.12 -16.02
N LEU A 102 -1.27 -23.58 -15.31
CA LEU A 102 -2.15 -22.71 -14.51
C LEU A 102 -1.42 -22.06 -13.34
N GLN A 103 -0.54 -22.79 -12.65
CA GLN A 103 0.32 -22.23 -11.61
C GLN A 103 1.22 -21.12 -12.15
N ARG A 104 1.85 -21.33 -13.31
CA ARG A 104 2.69 -20.29 -13.93
C ARG A 104 1.87 -19.05 -14.32
N GLU A 105 0.68 -19.24 -14.86
CA GLU A 105 -0.20 -18.11 -15.18
C GLU A 105 -0.70 -17.38 -13.91
N ALA A 106 -1.01 -18.11 -12.84
CA ALA A 106 -1.38 -17.53 -11.55
C ALA A 106 -0.25 -16.68 -10.99
N MET A 107 0.98 -17.18 -11.01
CA MET A 107 2.14 -16.41 -10.55
C MET A 107 2.36 -15.13 -11.36
N LYS A 108 2.17 -15.16 -12.68
CA LYS A 108 2.27 -13.97 -13.53
C LYS A 108 1.18 -12.95 -13.19
N SER A 109 -0.07 -13.40 -13.01
CA SER A 109 -1.20 -12.54 -12.64
C SER A 109 -0.97 -11.89 -11.30
N LEU A 110 -0.56 -12.67 -10.29
CA LEU A 110 -0.27 -12.19 -8.96
C LEU A 110 0.88 -11.16 -8.96
N ASN A 111 1.98 -11.45 -9.66
CA ASN A 111 3.09 -10.50 -9.76
C ASN A 111 2.67 -9.19 -10.43
N ALA A 112 1.87 -9.25 -11.48
CA ALA A 112 1.32 -8.06 -12.13
C ALA A 112 0.41 -7.26 -11.18
N ALA A 113 -0.40 -7.96 -10.38
CA ALA A 113 -1.25 -7.34 -9.37
C ALA A 113 -0.44 -6.67 -8.25
N LEU A 114 0.67 -7.28 -7.82
CA LEU A 114 1.56 -6.68 -6.82
C LEU A 114 2.24 -5.41 -7.33
N VAL A 115 2.69 -5.39 -8.60
CA VAL A 115 3.20 -4.17 -9.24
C VAL A 115 2.11 -3.08 -9.32
N GLY A 116 0.89 -3.47 -9.72
CA GLY A 116 -0.26 -2.56 -9.72
C GLY A 116 -0.59 -2.03 -8.33
N MET A 117 -0.51 -2.88 -7.30
CA MET A 117 -0.73 -2.49 -5.91
C MET A 117 0.36 -1.52 -5.41
N GLU A 118 1.63 -1.73 -5.77
CA GLU A 118 2.72 -0.79 -5.44
C GLU A 118 2.48 0.59 -6.05
N LYS A 119 2.09 0.64 -7.33
CA LYS A 119 1.70 1.89 -7.98
C LYS A 119 0.52 2.56 -7.28
N GLN A 120 -0.50 1.78 -6.89
CA GLN A 120 -1.65 2.29 -6.14
C GLN A 120 -1.26 2.83 -4.77
N LEU A 121 -0.35 2.17 -4.04
CA LEU A 121 0.17 2.66 -2.76
C LEU A 121 0.87 4.02 -2.90
N ILE A 122 1.57 4.25 -4.00
CA ILE A 122 2.31 5.50 -4.23
C ILE A 122 1.41 6.57 -4.84
N LEU A 123 0.73 6.27 -5.95
CA LEU A 123 -0.01 7.23 -6.77
C LEU A 123 -1.48 7.40 -6.37
N GLY A 124 -2.03 6.40 -5.67
CA GLY A 124 -3.41 6.42 -5.19
C GLY A 124 -4.45 6.46 -6.31
N THR A 125 -5.47 7.29 -6.13
CA THR A 125 -6.61 7.39 -7.05
C THR A 125 -6.25 7.89 -8.44
N SER A 126 -5.05 8.44 -8.65
CA SER A 126 -4.54 8.79 -9.97
C SER A 126 -4.12 7.57 -10.79
N GLU A 127 -3.75 6.45 -10.16
CA GLU A 127 -3.48 5.19 -10.87
C GLU A 127 -4.79 4.45 -11.19
N GLN A 128 -5.63 4.23 -10.17
CA GLN A 128 -6.95 3.62 -10.35
C GLN A 128 -7.99 4.32 -9.47
N ALA A 129 -8.98 4.95 -10.09
CA ALA A 129 -10.03 5.71 -9.40
C ALA A 129 -10.87 4.88 -8.41
N ASN A 130 -11.00 3.57 -8.64
CA ASN A 130 -11.70 2.64 -7.74
C ASN A 130 -10.80 2.06 -6.64
N GLY A 131 -9.50 2.41 -6.66
CA GLY A 131 -8.53 1.99 -5.67
C GLY A 131 -8.68 2.73 -4.34
N PHE A 132 -7.73 2.51 -3.44
CA PHE A 132 -7.63 3.24 -2.17
C PHE A 132 -6.71 4.47 -2.33
N ASP A 133 -6.85 5.43 -1.42
CA ASP A 133 -6.00 6.64 -1.40
C ASP A 133 -4.55 6.25 -1.10
N GLY A 134 -3.62 6.70 -1.96
CA GLY A 134 -2.20 6.43 -1.85
C GLY A 134 -1.42 7.55 -1.15
N LEU A 135 -0.09 7.40 -1.14
CA LEU A 135 0.80 8.43 -0.56
C LEU A 135 0.59 9.79 -1.21
N ALA A 136 0.42 9.86 -2.53
CA ALA A 136 0.21 11.10 -3.26
C ALA A 136 -1.11 11.79 -2.85
N ASP A 137 -2.20 11.03 -2.71
CA ASP A 137 -3.50 11.60 -2.35
C ASP A 137 -3.51 12.17 -0.93
N ILE A 138 -2.75 11.56 -0.02
CA ILE A 138 -2.79 11.91 1.41
C ILE A 138 -1.70 12.92 1.78
N LEU A 139 -0.45 12.70 1.35
CA LEU A 139 0.67 13.55 1.76
C LEU A 139 0.72 14.88 1.02
N ASP A 140 0.28 14.97 -0.22
CA ASP A 140 0.26 16.22 -1.00
C ASP A 140 -0.63 17.28 -0.35
N ILE A 141 -1.66 16.88 0.42
CA ILE A 141 -2.59 17.80 1.10
C ILE A 141 -2.18 18.14 2.54
N TRP A 142 -1.10 17.55 3.06
CA TRP A 142 -0.62 17.83 4.42
C TRP A 142 0.33 19.04 4.46
N GLY A 143 -0.23 20.23 4.31
CA GLY A 143 0.39 21.54 4.27
C GLY A 143 1.81 21.70 4.82
N ASP A 144 2.00 21.51 6.13
CA ASP A 144 3.33 21.69 6.78
C ASP A 144 4.37 20.62 6.41
N MET A 145 3.93 19.43 5.98
CA MET A 145 4.81 18.31 5.60
C MET A 145 5.00 18.21 4.08
N GLY A 146 4.24 18.96 3.30
CA GLY A 146 4.39 19.11 1.85
C GLY A 146 5.31 20.26 1.48
N GLU A 147 6.03 20.15 0.36
CA GLU A 147 6.82 21.22 -0.25
C GLU A 147 6.57 21.24 -1.74
N ASP A 148 5.90 22.30 -2.20
CA ASP A 148 5.66 22.54 -3.62
C ASP A 148 6.82 23.34 -4.22
N LEU A 149 7.59 22.73 -5.11
CA LEU A 149 8.67 23.43 -5.81
C LEU A 149 8.16 24.27 -6.99
N GLY A 150 6.86 24.24 -7.28
CA GLY A 150 6.25 25.06 -8.32
C GLY A 150 6.71 24.75 -9.74
N GLY A 151 7.20 23.52 -9.98
CA GLY A 151 7.53 23.02 -11.31
C GLY A 151 6.29 22.49 -12.03
N ASN A 152 6.46 22.17 -13.31
CA ASN A 152 5.44 21.50 -14.13
C ASN A 152 5.64 19.97 -14.17
N GLY A 153 6.61 19.45 -13.39
CA GLY A 153 6.92 18.02 -13.31
C GLY A 153 5.93 17.28 -12.42
N GLY A 154 5.67 16.01 -12.77
CA GLY A 154 4.91 15.09 -11.94
C GLY A 154 5.75 14.31 -10.91
N THR A 155 7.07 14.57 -10.86
CA THR A 155 8.00 13.85 -9.99
C THR A 155 7.84 14.27 -8.54
N ARG A 156 7.90 13.29 -7.64
CA ARG A 156 7.80 13.47 -6.19
C ARG A 156 8.96 12.79 -5.50
N VAL A 157 9.33 13.34 -4.34
CA VAL A 157 10.25 12.70 -3.39
C VAL A 157 9.54 12.58 -2.06
N TYR A 158 9.45 11.37 -1.55
CA TYR A 158 8.86 11.09 -0.26
C TYR A 158 9.93 10.73 0.75
N MET A 159 9.80 11.27 1.95
CA MET A 159 10.59 10.89 3.11
C MET A 159 9.62 10.28 4.13
N LEU A 160 9.75 8.98 4.41
CA LEU A 160 8.73 8.18 5.07
C LEU A 160 9.25 7.52 6.35
N SER A 161 8.35 7.36 7.29
CA SER A 161 8.54 6.56 8.50
C SER A 161 7.70 5.28 8.37
N LEU A 162 8.31 4.22 7.85
CA LEU A 162 7.66 2.93 7.64
C LEU A 162 7.68 2.13 8.94
N SER A 163 6.54 1.95 9.55
CA SER A 163 6.35 1.09 10.72
C SER A 163 4.88 0.70 10.87
N PRO A 164 4.56 -0.41 11.58
CA PRO A 164 3.17 -0.81 11.82
C PRO A 164 2.31 0.29 12.48
N ASP A 165 2.93 1.17 13.26
CA ASP A 165 2.24 2.25 13.99
C ASP A 165 2.18 3.57 13.19
N ARG A 166 2.79 3.64 12.00
CA ARG A 166 2.85 4.86 11.19
C ARG A 166 2.35 4.65 9.78
N ILE A 167 3.27 4.39 8.83
CA ILE A 167 2.91 4.05 7.46
C ILE A 167 3.04 2.54 7.30
N ALA A 168 1.92 1.90 7.01
CA ALA A 168 1.83 0.46 6.81
C ALA A 168 0.79 0.13 5.75
N GLY A 169 1.04 -0.91 4.96
CA GLY A 169 0.02 -1.54 4.15
C GLY A 169 -0.99 -2.25 5.06
N VAL A 170 -2.25 -2.22 4.69
CA VAL A 170 -3.32 -2.91 5.43
C VAL A 170 -3.87 -4.03 4.59
N ILE A 171 -3.95 -5.23 5.17
CA ILE A 171 -4.54 -6.38 4.50
C ILE A 171 -5.76 -6.82 5.30
N GLY A 172 -6.89 -6.88 4.60
CA GLY A 172 -8.16 -7.32 5.14
C GLY A 172 -8.33 -8.83 5.02
N GLY A 173 -9.12 -9.38 5.92
CA GLY A 173 -9.53 -10.77 5.92
C GLY A 173 -11.04 -10.90 6.09
N ALA A 174 -11.56 -12.09 5.87
CA ALA A 174 -12.97 -12.39 6.01
C ALA A 174 -13.48 -12.29 7.46
N THR A 175 -12.59 -12.37 8.46
CA THR A 175 -12.95 -12.41 9.88
C THR A 175 -12.14 -11.40 10.68
N VAL A 176 -12.79 -10.73 11.61
CA VAL A 176 -12.17 -9.76 12.53
C VAL A 176 -11.05 -10.44 13.33
N GLY A 177 -9.87 -9.83 13.35
CA GLY A 177 -8.71 -10.28 14.13
C GLY A 177 -7.92 -11.43 13.51
N GLN A 178 -8.26 -11.89 12.31
CA GLN A 178 -7.43 -12.80 11.54
C GLN A 178 -6.45 -12.02 10.65
N GLU A 179 -5.27 -12.62 10.44
CA GLU A 179 -4.33 -12.08 9.44
C GLU A 179 -5.00 -12.09 8.07
N GLY A 180 -5.04 -10.92 7.43
CA GLY A 180 -5.51 -10.82 6.05
C GLY A 180 -4.51 -11.49 5.11
N ASN A 181 -5.02 -12.05 4.02
CA ASN A 181 -4.20 -12.60 2.96
C ASN A 181 -4.82 -12.29 1.59
N ILE A 182 -4.04 -12.53 0.55
CA ILE A 182 -4.54 -12.64 -0.82
C ILE A 182 -4.87 -14.12 -1.03
N ASP A 183 -6.16 -14.39 -1.20
CA ASP A 183 -6.66 -15.75 -1.40
C ASP A 183 -6.49 -16.16 -2.86
N VAL A 184 -5.83 -17.28 -3.08
CA VAL A 184 -5.70 -17.91 -4.40
C VAL A 184 -6.47 -19.23 -4.36
N SER A 185 -7.50 -19.35 -5.23
CA SER A 185 -8.31 -20.55 -5.31
C SER A 185 -7.61 -21.67 -6.10
N ASP A 186 -8.01 -22.90 -5.83
CA ASP A 186 -7.70 -23.99 -6.77
C ASP A 186 -8.31 -23.70 -8.14
N PRO A 187 -7.67 -24.16 -9.23
CA PRO A 187 -8.23 -24.04 -10.57
C PRO A 187 -9.55 -24.80 -10.69
N TYR A 188 -10.56 -24.17 -11.27
CA TYR A 188 -11.85 -24.82 -11.52
C TYR A 188 -12.35 -24.51 -12.93
N LEU A 189 -13.06 -25.49 -13.51
CA LEU A 189 -13.67 -25.35 -14.82
C LEU A 189 -14.96 -24.54 -14.72
N THR A 190 -15.13 -23.56 -15.60
CA THR A 190 -16.33 -22.74 -15.69
C THR A 190 -16.65 -22.41 -17.13
N THR A 191 -17.91 -22.15 -17.44
CA THR A 191 -18.32 -21.68 -18.78
C THR A 191 -18.33 -20.16 -18.80
N ILE A 192 -17.58 -19.59 -19.72
CA ILE A 192 -17.50 -18.14 -19.96
C ILE A 192 -18.40 -17.80 -21.15
N LYS A 193 -19.11 -16.69 -21.06
CA LYS A 193 -19.90 -16.13 -22.15
C LYS A 193 -19.20 -14.86 -22.63
N ASP A 194 -18.99 -14.79 -23.94
CA ASP A 194 -18.56 -13.58 -24.66
C ASP A 194 -19.60 -13.18 -25.73
N ASP A 195 -19.26 -12.20 -26.55
CA ASP A 195 -20.14 -11.70 -27.61
C ASP A 195 -20.37 -12.72 -28.73
N ASN A 196 -19.51 -13.74 -28.86
CA ASN A 196 -19.56 -14.77 -29.89
C ASN A 196 -20.20 -16.09 -29.42
N GLY A 197 -20.48 -16.22 -28.13
CA GLY A 197 -21.10 -17.43 -27.57
C GLY A 197 -20.54 -17.83 -26.20
N THR A 198 -20.49 -19.13 -25.98
CA THR A 198 -19.97 -19.70 -24.70
C THR A 198 -18.86 -20.69 -24.97
N TYR A 199 -17.87 -20.69 -24.07
CA TYR A 199 -16.78 -21.66 -24.08
C TYR A 199 -16.38 -22.05 -22.65
N ASP A 200 -15.78 -23.22 -22.51
CA ASP A 200 -15.30 -23.68 -21.21
C ASP A 200 -13.88 -23.19 -20.97
N ALA A 201 -13.65 -22.66 -19.77
CA ALA A 201 -12.36 -22.11 -19.36
C ALA A 201 -12.00 -22.55 -17.96
N TRP A 202 -10.73 -22.75 -17.72
CA TRP A 202 -10.16 -22.87 -16.40
C TRP A 202 -10.01 -21.48 -15.78
N ARG A 203 -10.52 -21.31 -14.58
CA ARG A 203 -10.46 -20.07 -13.83
C ARG A 203 -9.73 -20.27 -12.51
N VAL A 204 -8.89 -19.29 -12.16
CA VAL A 204 -8.27 -19.13 -10.84
C VAL A 204 -8.71 -17.79 -10.29
N LYS A 205 -9.21 -17.76 -9.06
CA LYS A 205 -9.52 -16.52 -8.35
C LYS A 205 -8.33 -16.10 -7.50
N GLU A 206 -7.93 -14.84 -7.63
CA GLU A 206 -6.87 -14.21 -6.85
C GLU A 206 -7.43 -12.92 -6.31
N THR A 207 -7.87 -12.91 -5.05
CA THR A 207 -8.55 -11.76 -4.46
C THR A 207 -8.05 -11.46 -3.06
N GLY A 208 -8.00 -10.17 -2.72
CA GLY A 208 -7.62 -9.73 -1.37
C GLY A 208 -8.12 -8.32 -1.07
N TRP A 209 -8.38 -8.03 0.19
CA TRP A 209 -8.72 -6.68 0.63
C TRP A 209 -7.45 -5.95 1.05
N VAL A 210 -7.18 -4.81 0.40
CA VAL A 210 -5.94 -4.06 0.60
C VAL A 210 -6.22 -2.57 0.82
N GLY A 211 -5.31 -1.90 1.52
CA GLY A 211 -5.39 -0.48 1.78
C GLY A 211 -4.09 0.07 2.34
N LEU A 212 -4.08 1.35 2.68
CA LEU A 212 -2.94 2.06 3.26
C LEU A 212 -3.35 2.71 4.58
N GLN A 213 -2.52 2.55 5.60
CA GLN A 213 -2.57 3.29 6.86
C GLN A 213 -1.51 4.38 6.84
N ILE A 214 -1.90 5.61 7.19
CA ILE A 214 -0.99 6.70 7.51
C ILE A 214 -1.46 7.28 8.85
N ALA A 215 -0.75 6.96 9.93
CA ALA A 215 -1.26 7.16 11.27
C ALA A 215 -1.21 8.61 11.78
N GLY A 216 -0.44 9.48 11.18
CA GLY A 216 -0.36 10.86 11.65
C GLY A 216 0.46 11.77 10.72
N ALA A 217 0.34 13.07 10.91
CA ALA A 217 0.96 14.09 10.07
C ALA A 217 2.48 13.97 9.95
N TYR A 218 3.15 13.51 11.00
CA TYR A 218 4.61 13.34 11.00
C TYR A 218 5.06 11.93 10.59
N SER A 219 4.21 11.19 9.89
CA SER A 219 4.58 9.87 9.35
C SER A 219 5.32 9.97 8.01
N GLY A 220 5.15 11.08 7.27
CA GLY A 220 5.82 11.30 6.00
C GLY A 220 5.91 12.76 5.65
N ALA A 221 6.89 13.13 4.84
CA ALA A 221 7.02 14.42 4.18
C ALA A 221 7.17 14.20 2.67
N VAL A 222 6.73 15.15 1.86
CA VAL A 222 6.77 15.06 0.40
C VAL A 222 7.23 16.36 -0.21
N ALA A 223 8.10 16.29 -1.23
CA ALA A 223 8.34 17.36 -2.18
C ALA A 223 7.72 16.97 -3.52
N PHE A 224 6.98 17.86 -4.13
CA PHE A 224 6.29 17.60 -5.39
C PHE A 224 6.47 18.73 -6.39
N ASN A 225 6.02 18.52 -7.63
CA ASN A 225 6.22 19.43 -8.76
C ASN A 225 7.71 19.65 -9.09
N ILE A 226 8.50 18.58 -9.03
CA ILE A 226 9.93 18.58 -9.39
C ILE A 226 10.04 18.42 -10.91
N ASP A 227 10.70 19.37 -11.59
CA ASP A 227 10.83 19.36 -13.05
C ASP A 227 12.29 19.37 -13.57
N GLY A 228 13.26 19.36 -12.66
CA GLY A 228 14.69 19.36 -13.00
C GLY A 228 15.26 20.71 -13.42
N THR A 229 14.46 21.78 -13.42
CA THR A 229 14.95 23.14 -13.67
C THR A 229 15.63 23.74 -12.43
N SER A 230 16.35 24.83 -12.60
CA SER A 230 17.09 25.49 -11.49
C SER A 230 16.16 25.84 -10.32
N GLY A 231 16.50 25.35 -9.14
CA GLY A 231 15.73 25.53 -7.92
C GLY A 231 14.52 24.58 -7.78
N LYS A 232 14.34 23.63 -8.73
CA LYS A 232 13.27 22.62 -8.72
C LYS A 232 13.83 21.23 -9.00
N THR A 233 14.99 20.96 -8.43
CA THR A 233 15.74 19.71 -8.56
C THR A 233 15.80 19.02 -7.23
N VAL A 234 16.06 17.72 -7.25
CA VAL A 234 16.40 16.97 -6.04
C VAL A 234 17.87 17.23 -5.72
N ASP A 235 18.11 17.90 -4.62
CA ASP A 235 19.44 18.18 -4.09
C ASP A 235 19.50 17.93 -2.58
N ASP A 236 20.68 18.05 -2.02
CA ASP A 236 20.91 17.82 -0.59
C ASP A 236 20.15 18.83 0.29
N ASP A 237 19.98 20.07 -0.20
CA ASP A 237 19.27 21.11 0.53
C ASP A 237 17.77 20.78 0.62
N LEU A 238 17.16 20.27 -0.46
CA LEU A 238 15.77 19.80 -0.45
C LEU A 238 15.59 18.64 0.53
N LEU A 239 16.48 17.64 0.49
CA LEU A 239 16.40 16.51 1.40
C LEU A 239 16.59 16.91 2.86
N ALA A 240 17.53 17.82 3.13
CA ALA A 240 17.70 18.39 4.45
C ALA A 240 16.49 19.20 4.89
N GLY A 241 15.88 19.98 3.97
CA GLY A 241 14.64 20.71 4.17
C GLY A 241 13.49 19.80 4.58
N LEU A 242 13.25 18.72 3.84
CA LEU A 242 12.23 17.72 4.18
C LEU A 242 12.48 17.08 5.54
N TYR A 243 13.75 16.72 5.83
CA TYR A 243 14.10 16.12 7.12
C TYR A 243 13.86 17.08 8.29
N THR A 244 14.07 18.39 8.11
CA THR A 244 13.84 19.39 9.17
C THR A 244 12.37 19.61 9.48
N LYS A 245 11.44 19.25 8.57
CA LYS A 245 9.99 19.29 8.83
C LYS A 245 9.56 18.30 9.92
N PHE A 246 10.32 17.22 10.12
CA PHE A 246 10.02 16.28 11.19
C PHE A 246 10.42 16.87 12.57
N PRO A 247 9.54 16.81 13.59
CA PRO A 247 9.92 17.12 14.97
C PRO A 247 11.09 16.23 15.44
N SER A 248 11.93 16.76 16.32
CA SER A 248 13.14 16.06 16.77
C SER A 248 12.87 14.64 17.29
N GLN A 249 11.74 14.45 17.97
CA GLN A 249 11.29 13.15 18.49
C GLN A 249 10.90 12.11 17.41
N HIS A 250 10.71 12.56 16.17
CA HIS A 250 10.29 11.69 15.05
C HIS A 250 11.38 11.52 13.99
N LYS A 251 12.48 12.24 14.07
CA LYS A 251 13.58 12.18 13.10
C LYS A 251 14.20 10.79 12.99
N ASP A 252 14.41 10.12 14.11
CA ASP A 252 15.02 8.79 14.15
C ASP A 252 14.07 7.69 13.57
N SER A 253 12.80 8.00 13.38
CA SER A 253 11.83 7.07 12.80
C SER A 253 11.78 7.11 11.28
N VAL A 254 12.40 8.12 10.65
CA VAL A 254 12.50 8.21 9.18
C VAL A 254 13.47 7.15 8.69
N ASN A 255 12.99 6.23 7.88
CA ASN A 255 13.75 5.04 7.45
C ASN A 255 13.65 4.73 5.95
N CYS A 256 12.90 5.53 5.19
CA CYS A 256 12.73 5.34 3.77
C CYS A 256 12.71 6.68 3.04
N ILE A 257 13.45 6.75 1.91
CA ILE A 257 13.33 7.81 0.92
C ILE A 257 12.90 7.13 -0.38
N LEU A 258 11.79 7.58 -0.95
CA LEU A 258 11.25 7.09 -2.20
C LEU A 258 11.28 8.23 -3.23
N MET A 259 11.90 7.97 -4.39
CA MET A 259 12.06 8.93 -5.49
C MET A 259 11.51 8.38 -6.80
#